data_aab5d2f4b2ad2b94eddf0e9d4a631984
#
_entry.id   aab5d2f4b2ad2b94eddf0e9d4a631984
#
_cell.length_a   1.000
_cell.length_b   1.000
_cell.length_c   1.000
_cell.angle_alpha   90.00
_cell.angle_beta   90.00
_cell.angle_gamma   90.00
#
_symmetry.space_group_name_H-M   'P 1'
#
loop_
_entity.id
_entity.type
_entity.pdbx_description
1 polymer ?
#
loop_
_entity_poly.entity_id
_entity_poly.type
_entity_poly.pdbx_seq_one_letter_code
_entity_poly.pdbx_strand_id
1 'polypeptide(L)'
;MIDGEFNRKGELVFDMGLIAADRTHCPVRAILDTGFNEWLLINNKDAENLEWLRQIDTRKARTAGGTVILNRYEGIVLLDEEEWIVPVLGGDEIKDILLGVRWLQYKRLVADFAAGVLTLG
;
A
#
# COMPACT_ATOMS: atom_id res chain seq x y z
N MET A 1 -10.15 13.93 -0.22
CA MET A 1 -10.71 12.85 -1.06
C MET A 1 -9.95 12.77 -2.37
N ILE A 2 -9.55 11.59 -2.75
CA ILE A 2 -8.87 11.35 -4.03
C ILE A 2 -9.72 10.46 -4.92
N ASP A 3 -9.61 10.67 -6.24
CA ASP A 3 -10.22 9.80 -7.22
C ASP A 3 -9.27 8.67 -7.56
N GLY A 4 -9.82 7.49 -7.77
CA GLY A 4 -9.10 6.35 -8.30
C GLY A 4 -9.61 5.97 -9.67
N GLU A 5 -9.13 4.86 -10.16
CA GLU A 5 -9.61 4.28 -11.41
C GLU A 5 -9.64 2.77 -11.32
N PHE A 6 -10.58 2.17 -12.03
CA PHE A 6 -10.62 0.72 -12.19
C PHE A 6 -9.71 0.35 -13.36
N ASN A 7 -8.80 -0.60 -13.15
CA ASN A 7 -8.00 -1.10 -14.24
C ASN A 7 -8.73 -2.21 -15.03
N ARG A 8 -8.08 -2.78 -16.02
CA ARG A 8 -8.68 -3.83 -16.86
C ARG A 8 -9.12 -5.07 -16.09
N LYS A 9 -8.49 -5.36 -14.96
CA LYS A 9 -8.83 -6.48 -14.09
C LYS A 9 -9.95 -6.12 -13.11
N GLY A 10 -10.41 -4.89 -13.10
CA GLY A 10 -11.39 -4.40 -12.14
C GLY A 10 -10.80 -4.09 -10.77
N GLU A 11 -9.49 -3.97 -10.67
CA GLU A 11 -8.82 -3.60 -9.42
C GLU A 11 -8.96 -2.11 -9.15
N LEU A 12 -8.97 -1.74 -7.88
CA LEU A 12 -9.15 -0.38 -7.39
C LEU A 12 -7.79 0.30 -7.29
N VAL A 13 -7.47 1.19 -8.23
CA VAL A 13 -6.15 1.80 -8.33
C VAL A 13 -6.19 3.26 -7.91
N PHE A 14 -5.25 3.64 -7.03
CA PHE A 14 -5.10 5.01 -6.54
C PHE A 14 -3.66 5.49 -6.71
N ASP A 15 -3.51 6.76 -7.06
CA ASP A 15 -2.23 7.45 -7.02
C ASP A 15 -1.96 7.92 -5.60
N MET A 16 -0.73 7.69 -5.13
CA MET A 16 -0.29 8.09 -3.80
C MET A 16 1.21 8.38 -3.82
N GLY A 17 1.77 8.73 -2.70
CA GLY A 17 3.20 8.96 -2.56
C GLY A 17 3.81 8.10 -1.47
N LEU A 18 5.07 7.74 -1.68
CA LEU A 18 5.94 7.19 -0.64
C LEU A 18 7.01 8.23 -0.37
N ILE A 19 7.31 8.46 0.90
CA ILE A 19 8.30 9.45 1.30
C ILE A 19 9.50 8.72 1.89
N ALA A 20 10.65 8.90 1.25
CA ALA A 20 11.90 8.29 1.70
C ALA A 20 12.38 8.92 3.02
N ALA A 21 13.32 8.26 3.68
CA ALA A 21 13.91 8.77 4.92
C ALA A 21 14.56 10.14 4.76
N ASP A 22 15.10 10.43 3.56
CA ASP A 22 15.70 11.74 3.23
C ASP A 22 14.66 12.77 2.78
N ARG A 23 13.38 12.47 2.88
CA ARG A 23 12.24 13.30 2.48
C ARG A 23 12.01 13.42 0.98
N THR A 24 12.66 12.60 0.18
CA THR A 24 12.36 12.49 -1.26
C THR A 24 10.97 11.90 -1.47
N HIS A 25 10.17 12.52 -2.31
CA HIS A 25 8.82 12.06 -2.64
C HIS A 25 8.86 11.14 -3.86
N CYS A 26 8.19 10.01 -3.76
CA CYS A 26 8.14 8.97 -4.77
C CYS A 26 6.68 8.71 -5.13
N PRO A 27 6.18 9.26 -6.27
CA PRO A 27 4.81 8.96 -6.70
C PRO A 27 4.69 7.50 -7.11
N VAL A 28 3.64 6.86 -6.67
CA VAL A 28 3.36 5.45 -7.00
C VAL A 28 1.89 5.23 -7.23
N ARG A 29 1.57 4.12 -7.89
CA ARG A 29 0.21 3.62 -8.03
C ARG A 29 0.04 2.39 -7.16
N ALA A 30 -1.05 2.35 -6.41
CA ALA A 30 -1.32 1.27 -5.50
C ALA A 30 -2.70 0.69 -5.76
N ILE A 31 -2.86 -0.59 -5.47
CA ILE A 31 -4.12 -1.30 -5.55
C ILE A 31 -4.69 -1.42 -4.15
N LEU A 32 -5.93 -0.96 -3.95
CA LEU A 32 -6.61 -1.19 -2.68
C LEU A 32 -7.19 -2.59 -2.68
N ASP A 33 -6.70 -3.41 -1.74
CA ASP A 33 -7.10 -4.81 -1.60
C ASP A 33 -7.75 -5.00 -0.22
N THR A 34 -9.07 -5.16 -0.21
CA THR A 34 -9.82 -5.35 1.04
C THR A 34 -9.56 -6.70 1.70
N GLY A 35 -8.95 -7.64 0.98
CA GLY A 35 -8.49 -8.91 1.54
C GLY A 35 -7.15 -8.82 2.25
N PHE A 36 -6.45 -7.70 2.14
CA PHE A 36 -5.19 -7.45 2.81
C PHE A 36 -5.45 -6.66 4.11
N ASN A 37 -5.18 -7.28 5.26
CA ASN A 37 -5.59 -6.75 6.57
C ASN A 37 -4.60 -5.76 7.20
N GLU A 38 -3.67 -5.23 6.42
CA GLU A 38 -2.62 -4.32 6.89
C GLU A 38 -2.73 -2.96 6.21
N TRP A 39 -1.68 -2.13 6.35
CA TRP A 39 -1.64 -0.78 5.78
C TRP A 39 -1.08 -0.76 4.37
N LEU A 40 0.11 -1.33 4.18
CA LEU A 40 0.83 -1.26 2.92
C LEU A 40 1.71 -2.50 2.74
N LEU A 41 1.71 -3.02 1.52
CA LEU A 41 2.63 -4.07 1.10
C LEU A 41 3.43 -3.57 -0.10
N ILE A 42 4.75 -3.65 -0.03
CA ILE A 42 5.65 -3.26 -1.11
C ILE A 42 6.74 -4.31 -1.32
N ASN A 43 7.52 -4.12 -2.37
CA ASN A 43 8.71 -4.91 -2.60
C ASN A 43 9.80 -4.51 -1.62
N ASN A 44 10.55 -5.47 -1.10
CA ASN A 44 11.65 -5.22 -0.17
C ASN A 44 12.70 -4.25 -0.73
N LYS A 45 13.02 -4.35 -2.03
CA LYS A 45 13.98 -3.44 -2.66
C LYS A 45 13.51 -2.00 -2.63
N ASP A 46 12.21 -1.77 -2.81
CA ASP A 46 11.66 -0.42 -2.74
C ASP A 46 11.76 0.14 -1.33
N ALA A 47 11.45 -0.66 -0.32
CA ALA A 47 11.61 -0.25 1.07
C ALA A 47 13.05 0.08 1.42
N GLU A 48 13.99 -0.72 0.94
CA GLU A 48 15.43 -0.49 1.13
C GLU A 48 15.89 0.79 0.43
N ASN A 49 15.43 1.03 -0.79
CA ASN A 49 15.76 2.24 -1.54
C ASN A 49 15.18 3.50 -0.88
N LEU A 50 14.04 3.39 -0.22
CA LEU A 50 13.45 4.47 0.57
C LEU A 50 14.17 4.69 1.91
N GLU A 51 15.05 3.77 2.27
CA GLU A 51 15.79 3.78 3.54
C GLU A 51 14.86 3.80 4.76
N TRP A 52 13.71 3.15 4.64
CA TRP A 52 12.80 3.00 5.77
C TRP A 52 13.39 2.09 6.84
N LEU A 53 13.14 2.43 8.09
CA LEU A 53 13.63 1.67 9.22
C LEU A 53 13.00 0.28 9.24
N ARG A 54 13.85 -0.75 9.13
CA ARG A 54 13.42 -2.13 9.21
C ARG A 54 13.29 -2.56 10.66
N GLN A 55 12.18 -3.18 11.00
CA GLN A 55 11.95 -3.77 12.32
C GLN A 55 12.71 -5.09 12.44
N ILE A 56 13.04 -5.48 13.67
CA ILE A 56 13.80 -6.71 13.93
C ILE A 56 12.97 -7.95 13.58
N ASP A 57 11.69 -7.93 13.93
CA ASP A 57 10.80 -9.07 13.71
C ASP A 57 10.30 -9.13 12.26
N THR A 58 9.90 -10.32 11.85
CA THR A 58 9.28 -10.57 10.55
C THR A 58 7.87 -11.08 10.76
N ARG A 59 7.10 -11.13 9.69
CA ARG A 59 5.76 -11.68 9.68
C ARG A 59 5.65 -12.79 8.66
N LYS A 60 5.02 -13.89 9.03
CA LYS A 60 4.70 -14.98 8.12
C LYS A 60 3.33 -14.76 7.53
N ALA A 61 3.20 -14.92 6.22
CA ALA A 61 1.94 -14.85 5.51
C ALA A 61 1.73 -16.13 4.70
N ARG A 62 0.49 -16.60 4.68
CA ARG A 62 0.09 -17.72 3.83
C ARG A 62 -0.33 -17.23 2.46
N THR A 63 0.18 -17.90 1.44
CA THR A 63 -0.18 -17.65 0.05
C THR A 63 -0.55 -18.98 -0.61
N ALA A 64 -1.07 -18.90 -1.83
CA ALA A 64 -1.34 -20.09 -2.63
C ALA A 64 -0.09 -20.94 -2.90
N GLY A 65 1.08 -20.30 -2.94
CA GLY A 65 2.37 -20.99 -3.15
C GLY A 65 3.05 -21.47 -1.87
N GLY A 66 2.42 -21.30 -0.70
CA GLY A 66 2.98 -21.67 0.61
C GLY A 66 3.13 -20.49 1.56
N THR A 67 4.01 -20.65 2.54
CA THR A 67 4.27 -19.58 3.52
C THR A 67 5.41 -18.70 3.02
N VAL A 68 5.21 -17.39 3.06
CA VAL A 68 6.24 -16.40 2.78
C VAL A 68 6.58 -15.61 4.04
N ILE A 69 7.81 -15.13 4.11
CA ILE A 69 8.26 -14.28 5.19
C ILE A 69 8.27 -12.83 4.69
N LEU A 70 7.61 -11.96 5.40
CA LEU A 70 7.56 -10.54 5.11
C LEU A 70 8.37 -9.77 6.12
N ASN A 71 9.16 -8.81 5.67
CA ASN A 71 9.85 -7.87 6.53
C ASN A 71 8.88 -6.77 6.97
N ARG A 72 9.17 -6.15 8.10
CA ARG A 72 8.38 -5.05 8.64
C ARG A 72 9.22 -3.79 8.64
N TYR A 73 8.60 -2.71 8.18
CA TYR A 73 9.24 -1.39 8.11
C TYR A 73 8.34 -0.34 8.75
N GLU A 74 8.94 0.76 9.16
CA GLU A 74 8.22 1.98 9.47
C GLU A 74 8.24 2.85 8.20
N GLY A 75 7.08 2.99 7.58
CA GLY A 75 6.97 3.72 6.32
C GLY A 75 6.31 5.07 6.46
N ILE A 76 6.56 5.94 5.50
CA ILE A 76 5.94 7.25 5.40
C ILE A 76 5.15 7.31 4.10
N VAL A 77 3.85 7.46 4.21
CA VAL A 77 2.91 7.45 3.09
C VAL A 77 2.26 8.81 2.97
N LEU A 78 2.20 9.33 1.76
CA LEU A 78 1.45 10.52 1.43
C LEU A 78 0.15 10.10 0.72
N LEU A 79 -0.96 10.28 1.38
CA LEU A 79 -2.27 9.91 0.87
C LEU A 79 -3.23 11.07 1.08
N ASP A 80 -3.85 11.54 -0.01
CA ASP A 80 -4.78 12.67 0.02
C ASP A 80 -4.16 13.91 0.70
N GLU A 81 -2.92 14.23 0.31
CA GLU A 81 -2.13 15.37 0.83
C GLU A 81 -1.78 15.28 2.33
N GLU A 82 -2.02 14.14 2.95
CA GLU A 82 -1.66 13.89 4.34
C GLU A 82 -0.52 12.88 4.45
N GLU A 83 0.43 13.16 5.32
CA GLU A 83 1.49 12.22 5.66
C GLU A 83 1.07 11.30 6.79
N TRP A 84 1.34 10.00 6.60
CA TRP A 84 1.05 8.97 7.59
C TRP A 84 2.31 8.15 7.83
N ILE A 85 2.66 7.94 9.09
CA ILE A 85 3.69 6.97 9.46
C ILE A 85 2.95 5.69 9.82
N VAL A 86 3.20 4.64 9.06
CA VAL A 86 2.45 3.38 9.18
C VAL A 86 3.39 2.18 9.15
N PRO A 87 3.00 1.06 9.79
CA PRO A 87 3.69 -0.20 9.58
C PRO A 87 3.54 -0.64 8.12
N VAL A 88 4.65 -1.07 7.53
CA VAL A 88 4.67 -1.53 6.14
C VAL A 88 5.24 -2.94 6.09
N LEU A 89 4.63 -3.79 5.30
CA LEU A 89 5.16 -5.12 5.02
C LEU A 89 5.87 -5.11 3.68
N GLY A 90 7.05 -5.73 3.64
CA GLY A 90 7.83 -5.88 2.42
C GLY A 90 8.11 -7.33 2.13
N GLY A 91 7.94 -7.72 0.88
CA GLY A 91 8.24 -9.07 0.41
C GLY A 91 9.11 -9.05 -0.81
N ASP A 92 9.78 -10.18 -1.07
CA ASP A 92 10.46 -10.41 -2.32
C ASP A 92 9.42 -10.72 -3.40
N GLU A 93 9.72 -10.36 -4.63
CA GLU A 93 8.86 -10.63 -5.78
C GLU A 93 7.46 -10.00 -5.71
N ILE A 94 7.25 -9.01 -4.86
CA ILE A 94 6.02 -8.22 -4.86
C ILE A 94 6.04 -7.30 -6.07
N LYS A 95 5.03 -7.42 -6.93
CA LYS A 95 4.93 -6.62 -8.16
C LYS A 95 4.15 -5.34 -7.97
N ASP A 96 3.03 -5.43 -7.26
CA ASP A 96 2.11 -4.32 -7.07
C ASP A 96 2.12 -3.87 -5.62
N ILE A 97 2.06 -2.56 -5.42
CA ILE A 97 1.88 -1.98 -4.10
C ILE A 97 0.42 -2.17 -3.70
N LEU A 98 0.18 -2.73 -2.53
CA LEU A 98 -1.17 -2.91 -2.01
C LEU A 98 -1.45 -1.96 -0.86
N LEU A 99 -2.59 -1.28 -0.94
CA LEU A 99 -3.19 -0.59 0.20
C LEU A 99 -4.14 -1.56 0.89
N GLY A 100 -3.96 -1.77 2.18
CA GLY A 100 -4.77 -2.68 2.94
C GLY A 100 -6.04 -2.04 3.51
N VAL A 101 -6.88 -2.89 4.06
CA VAL A 101 -8.19 -2.48 4.58
C VAL A 101 -8.10 -1.57 5.81
N ARG A 102 -6.95 -1.50 6.47
CA ARG A 102 -6.77 -0.63 7.65
C ARG A 102 -7.00 0.85 7.32
N TRP A 103 -6.74 1.27 6.10
CA TRP A 103 -7.02 2.64 5.66
C TRP A 103 -8.49 3.00 5.79
N LEU A 104 -9.39 2.02 5.68
CA LEU A 104 -10.83 2.26 5.76
C LEU A 104 -11.33 2.55 7.18
N GLN A 105 -10.44 2.47 8.19
CA GLN A 105 -10.73 2.98 9.53
C GLN A 105 -10.74 4.52 9.56
N TYR A 106 -10.06 5.14 8.61
CA TYR A 106 -9.86 6.60 8.55
C TYR A 106 -10.35 7.23 7.25
N LYS A 107 -10.50 6.44 6.20
CA LYS A 107 -10.87 6.89 4.86
C LYS A 107 -12.10 6.16 4.40
N ARG A 108 -12.98 6.86 3.70
CA ARG A 108 -14.18 6.27 3.12
C ARG A 108 -13.91 5.84 1.69
N LEU A 109 -14.15 4.57 1.40
CA LEU A 109 -14.09 4.02 0.06
C LEU A 109 -15.46 4.05 -0.58
N VAL A 110 -15.55 4.62 -1.77
CA VAL A 110 -16.72 4.51 -2.64
C VAL A 110 -16.26 3.86 -3.94
N ALA A 111 -16.82 2.71 -4.25
CA ALA A 111 -16.50 1.98 -5.46
C ALA A 111 -17.80 1.58 -6.16
N ASP A 112 -18.09 2.21 -7.28
CA ASP A 112 -19.27 1.96 -8.09
C ASP A 112 -18.82 1.73 -9.53
N PHE A 113 -18.74 0.46 -9.92
CA PHE A 113 -18.32 0.07 -11.27
C PHE A 113 -19.28 0.57 -12.34
N ALA A 114 -20.58 0.47 -12.07
CA ALA A 114 -21.59 0.84 -13.05
C ALA A 114 -21.53 2.33 -13.40
N ALA A 115 -21.26 3.16 -12.40
CA ALA A 115 -21.13 4.60 -12.59
C ALA A 115 -19.70 5.04 -12.93
N GLY A 116 -18.72 4.13 -12.85
CA GLY A 116 -17.31 4.47 -13.04
C GLY A 116 -16.75 5.36 -11.94
N VAL A 117 -17.33 5.30 -10.73
CA VAL A 117 -16.91 6.14 -9.60
C VAL A 117 -16.04 5.34 -8.65
N LEU A 118 -14.86 5.87 -8.36
CA LEU A 118 -13.96 5.30 -7.36
C LEU A 118 -13.31 6.45 -6.61
N THR A 119 -13.57 6.54 -5.30
CA THR A 119 -13.00 7.60 -4.45
C THR A 119 -12.56 7.02 -3.11
N LEU A 120 -11.57 7.69 -2.52
CA LEU A 120 -11.05 7.38 -1.18
C LEU A 120 -10.84 8.69 -0.43
N GLY A 121 -11.45 8.80 0.75
CA GLY A 121 -11.30 10.05 1.48
C GLY A 121 -12.23 10.32 2.65
#